data_5c29e11cc7197471eca913a3db66c2df
#
_entry.id   5c29e11cc7197471eca913a3db66c2df
#
_cell.length_a   1.000
_cell.length_b   1.000
_cell.length_c   1.000
_cell.angle_alpha   90.00
_cell.angle_beta   90.00
_cell.angle_gamma   90.00
#
_symmetry.space_group_name_H-M   'P 1'
#
loop_
_entity.id
_entity.type
_entity.pdbx_description
1 polymer ?
#
loop_
_entity_poly.entity_id
_entity_poly.type
_entity_poly.pdbx_seq_one_letter_code
_entity_poly.pdbx_strand_id
1 'polypeptide(L)'
;TRRSSDLILVVLGYIEQGNSKWLSQDNAMIVTHNGRLIHTLKLPYNLLEVTNLEHDPLRHTPQLRDGSQWSRDVRWQEEGRYRSAHLTSRFSLSGTENLTLAGNTLRCQVWQETVQADGLDRRWHNTFWIDSATGQVRQSEQMLGAGVFPLAMTMLKPAP
;
A
#
# COMPACT_ATOMS: atom_id res chain seq x y z
N THR A 1 12.54 13.03 6.49
CA THR A 1 12.64 12.14 7.67
C THR A 1 11.26 11.66 8.06
N ARG A 2 11.09 10.37 8.18
CA ARG A 2 9.79 9.79 8.53
C ARG A 2 9.55 9.90 10.02
N ARG A 3 8.34 10.29 10.40
CA ARG A 3 7.96 10.38 11.81
C ARG A 3 7.62 8.99 12.33
N SER A 4 7.98 8.70 13.58
CA SER A 4 7.63 7.42 14.20
C SER A 4 6.11 7.23 14.30
N SER A 5 5.35 8.33 14.43
CA SER A 5 3.88 8.27 14.47
C SER A 5 3.24 7.83 13.15
N ASP A 6 3.99 7.91 12.04
CA ASP A 6 3.53 7.47 10.73
C ASP A 6 3.76 5.97 10.52
N LEU A 7 4.42 5.29 11.47
CA LEU A 7 4.75 3.88 11.38
C LEU A 7 3.67 3.04 12.05
N ILE A 8 3.10 2.11 11.30
CA ILE A 8 2.15 1.16 11.83
C ILE A 8 2.69 -0.24 11.61
N LEU A 9 3.01 -0.93 12.70
CA LEU A 9 3.37 -2.33 12.66
C LEU A 9 2.09 -3.13 12.81
N VAL A 10 1.75 -3.92 11.79
CA VAL A 10 0.52 -4.70 11.79
C VAL A 10 0.82 -6.19 11.67
N VAL A 11 -0.09 -6.99 12.18
CA VAL A 11 0.00 -8.45 12.13
C VAL A 11 -1.16 -8.94 11.27
N LEU A 12 -0.87 -9.89 10.39
CA LEU A 12 -1.93 -10.47 9.58
C LEU A 12 -2.97 -11.14 10.47
N GLY A 13 -4.20 -10.65 10.43
CA GLY A 13 -5.29 -11.23 11.19
C GLY A 13 -5.89 -12.44 10.51
N TYR A 14 -6.33 -12.26 9.27
CA TYR A 14 -6.94 -13.35 8.50
C TYR A 14 -7.10 -12.94 7.05
N ILE A 15 -7.38 -13.94 6.18
CA ILE A 15 -7.65 -13.72 4.78
C ILE A 15 -9.11 -13.99 4.51
N GLU A 16 -9.76 -13.08 3.80
CA GLU A 16 -11.16 -13.20 3.44
C GLU A 16 -11.36 -12.69 2.02
N GLN A 17 -11.93 -13.54 1.15
CA GLN A 17 -12.20 -13.20 -0.24
C GLN A 17 -10.96 -12.67 -0.99
N GLY A 18 -9.79 -13.25 -0.71
CA GLY A 18 -8.55 -12.85 -1.34
C GLY A 18 -7.89 -11.62 -0.78
N ASN A 19 -8.49 -10.96 0.20
CA ASN A 19 -7.93 -9.78 0.86
C ASN A 19 -7.27 -10.17 2.18
N SER A 20 -6.15 -9.52 2.47
CA SER A 20 -5.49 -9.67 3.76
C SER A 20 -6.00 -8.59 4.71
N LYS A 21 -6.45 -9.00 5.88
CA LYS A 21 -6.96 -8.09 6.91
C LYS A 21 -6.01 -8.05 8.08
N TRP A 22 -5.61 -6.85 8.43
CA TRP A 22 -4.58 -6.58 9.42
C TRP A 22 -5.22 -5.83 10.59
N LEU A 23 -4.81 -6.19 11.81
CA LEU A 23 -5.27 -5.49 13.01
C LEU A 23 -4.08 -4.84 13.69
N SER A 24 -4.21 -3.55 14.01
CA SER A 24 -3.22 -2.84 14.80
C SER A 24 -3.49 -3.02 16.29
N GLN A 25 -2.55 -2.57 17.15
CA GLN A 25 -2.71 -2.63 18.59
C GLN A 25 -3.92 -1.80 19.06
N ASP A 26 -4.28 -0.74 18.33
CA ASP A 26 -5.39 0.12 18.66
C ASP A 26 -6.70 -0.33 18.02
N ASN A 27 -6.75 -1.56 17.53
CA ASN A 27 -7.92 -2.15 16.86
C ASN A 27 -8.29 -1.46 15.55
N ALA A 28 -7.39 -0.67 14.97
CA ALA A 28 -7.60 -0.18 13.61
C ALA A 28 -7.49 -1.37 12.65
N MET A 29 -8.38 -1.42 11.68
CA MET A 29 -8.36 -2.47 10.67
C MET A 29 -7.80 -1.92 9.38
N ILE A 30 -6.86 -2.64 8.79
CA ILE A 30 -6.27 -2.31 7.50
C ILE A 30 -6.50 -3.49 6.57
N VAL A 31 -7.05 -3.22 5.40
CA VAL A 31 -7.28 -4.26 4.40
C VAL A 31 -6.39 -3.99 3.21
N THR A 32 -5.64 -5.02 2.80
CA THR A 32 -4.79 -4.95 1.63
C THR A 32 -5.17 -6.03 0.62
N HIS A 33 -4.91 -5.73 -0.65
CA HIS A 33 -5.08 -6.68 -1.75
C HIS A 33 -3.78 -6.71 -2.53
N ASN A 34 -3.07 -7.83 -2.48
CA ASN A 34 -1.73 -7.97 -3.05
C ASN A 34 -0.78 -6.86 -2.56
N GLY A 35 -0.89 -6.48 -1.29
CA GLY A 35 -0.09 -5.42 -0.70
C GLY A 35 -0.63 -4.02 -0.93
N ARG A 36 -1.63 -3.83 -1.79
CA ARG A 36 -2.28 -2.54 -2.03
C ARG A 36 -3.26 -2.23 -0.91
N LEU A 37 -3.11 -1.07 -0.27
CA LEU A 37 -4.08 -0.59 0.70
C LEU A 37 -5.40 -0.30 -0.02
N ILE A 38 -6.49 -0.93 0.43
CA ILE A 38 -7.81 -0.76 -0.20
C ILE A 38 -8.90 -0.31 0.73
N HIS A 39 -8.75 -0.51 2.04
CA HIS A 39 -9.79 -0.14 3.01
C HIS A 39 -9.19 -0.03 4.40
N THR A 40 -9.65 0.95 5.17
CA THR A 40 -9.26 1.09 6.57
C THR A 40 -10.46 1.43 7.45
N LEU A 41 -10.37 1.08 8.73
CA LEU A 41 -11.35 1.43 9.75
C LEU A 41 -10.64 1.89 11.00
N LYS A 42 -11.22 2.84 11.71
CA LYS A 42 -10.75 3.33 13.01
C LYS A 42 -9.40 4.06 12.94
N LEU A 43 -9.12 4.65 11.80
CA LEU A 43 -8.00 5.59 11.64
C LEU A 43 -8.54 7.01 11.59
N PRO A 44 -7.69 8.04 11.77
CA PRO A 44 -8.12 9.44 11.62
C PRO A 44 -8.69 9.73 10.24
N TYR A 45 -8.12 9.14 9.21
CA TYR A 45 -8.64 9.16 7.85
C TYR A 45 -8.84 7.70 7.44
N ASN A 46 -9.98 7.40 6.82
CA ASN A 46 -10.28 6.02 6.45
C ASN A 46 -10.52 5.88 4.96
N LEU A 47 -9.80 4.94 4.36
CA LEU A 47 -9.98 4.58 2.97
C LEU A 47 -11.23 3.72 2.85
N LEU A 48 -12.15 4.11 1.98
CA LEU A 48 -13.44 3.45 1.83
C LEU A 48 -13.48 2.53 0.62
N GLU A 49 -12.91 2.96 -0.50
CA GLU A 49 -13.01 2.21 -1.74
C GLU A 49 -11.85 2.53 -2.68
N VAL A 50 -11.36 1.51 -3.36
CA VAL A 50 -10.42 1.62 -4.47
C VAL A 50 -10.97 0.76 -5.60
N THR A 51 -11.12 1.34 -6.78
CA THR A 51 -11.66 0.64 -7.96
C THR A 51 -10.53 0.07 -8.83
N ASN A 52 -10.91 -0.70 -9.84
CA ASN A 52 -10.02 -1.19 -10.89
C ASN A 52 -8.88 -2.08 -10.36
N LEU A 53 -9.15 -2.83 -9.30
CA LEU A 53 -8.14 -3.69 -8.67
C LEU A 53 -7.67 -4.82 -9.59
N GLU A 54 -8.50 -5.24 -10.52
CA GLU A 54 -8.15 -6.30 -11.47
C GLU A 54 -7.02 -5.90 -12.41
N HIS A 55 -6.75 -4.59 -12.56
CA HIS A 55 -5.67 -4.06 -13.39
C HIS A 55 -4.51 -3.50 -12.58
N ASP A 56 -4.53 -3.68 -11.26
CA ASP A 56 -3.44 -3.22 -10.39
C ASP A 56 -2.16 -4.00 -10.71
N PRO A 57 -1.06 -3.32 -11.07
CA PRO A 57 0.21 -4.00 -11.33
C PRO A 57 0.73 -4.84 -10.16
N LEU A 58 0.34 -4.52 -8.92
CA LEU A 58 0.73 -5.33 -7.76
C LEU A 58 0.06 -6.69 -7.73
N ARG A 59 -0.97 -6.89 -8.53
CA ARG A 59 -1.66 -8.18 -8.62
C ARG A 59 -0.75 -9.27 -9.19
N HIS A 60 0.22 -8.86 -10.04
CA HIS A 60 1.15 -9.81 -10.63
C HIS A 60 2.53 -9.16 -10.75
N THR A 61 3.23 -9.09 -9.63
CA THR A 61 4.50 -8.36 -9.52
C THR A 61 5.61 -8.85 -10.45
N PRO A 62 5.69 -10.15 -10.87
CA PRO A 62 6.68 -10.55 -11.87
C PRO A 62 6.54 -9.83 -13.21
N GLN A 63 5.36 -9.28 -13.53
CA GLN A 63 5.13 -8.52 -14.76
C GLN A 63 5.37 -7.02 -14.60
N LEU A 64 5.70 -6.57 -13.39
CA LEU A 64 5.94 -5.16 -13.12
C LEU A 64 7.18 -4.68 -13.88
N ARG A 65 7.07 -3.52 -14.55
CA ARG A 65 8.16 -2.93 -15.36
C ARG A 65 8.25 -1.44 -15.05
N ASP A 66 9.42 -0.85 -15.31
CA ASP A 66 9.54 0.60 -15.32
C ASP A 66 8.51 1.18 -16.28
N GLY A 67 7.71 2.10 -15.78
CA GLY A 67 6.68 2.73 -16.59
C GLY A 67 5.33 2.02 -16.55
N SER A 68 5.18 0.90 -15.81
CA SER A 68 3.86 0.29 -15.63
C SER A 68 2.90 1.33 -15.07
N GLN A 69 1.69 1.40 -15.63
CA GLN A 69 0.71 2.41 -15.28
C GLN A 69 -0.56 1.78 -14.73
N TRP A 70 -1.26 2.55 -13.91
CA TRP A 70 -2.55 2.13 -13.37
C TRP A 70 -3.38 3.34 -13.02
N SER A 71 -4.68 3.28 -13.29
CA SER A 71 -5.62 4.32 -12.88
C SER A 71 -6.77 3.70 -12.10
N ARG A 72 -7.32 4.47 -11.18
CA ARG A 72 -8.43 4.03 -10.32
C ARG A 72 -9.12 5.23 -9.71
N ASP A 73 -10.31 4.98 -9.22
CA ASP A 73 -11.03 5.94 -8.40
C ASP A 73 -10.89 5.53 -6.95
N VAL A 74 -10.67 6.50 -6.07
CA VAL A 74 -10.58 6.26 -4.63
C VAL A 74 -11.60 7.12 -3.91
N ARG A 75 -12.12 6.59 -2.82
CA ARG A 75 -13.00 7.31 -1.89
C ARG A 75 -12.45 7.13 -0.49
N TRP A 76 -12.46 8.20 0.27
CA TRP A 76 -11.99 8.17 1.65
C TRP A 76 -12.81 9.11 2.52
N GLN A 77 -12.69 8.94 3.82
CA GLN A 77 -13.31 9.80 4.82
C GLN A 77 -12.22 10.59 5.53
N GLU A 78 -12.43 11.89 5.61
CA GLU A 78 -11.47 12.83 6.17
C GLU A 78 -12.24 13.76 7.09
N GLU A 79 -11.99 13.68 8.39
CA GLU A 79 -12.64 14.55 9.38
C GLU A 79 -14.16 14.57 9.23
N GLY A 80 -14.77 13.39 9.05
CA GLY A 80 -16.21 13.25 8.89
C GLY A 80 -16.75 13.61 7.51
N ARG A 81 -15.88 13.97 6.57
CA ARG A 81 -16.28 14.31 5.20
C ARG A 81 -15.89 13.20 4.25
N TYR A 82 -16.75 12.94 3.27
CA TYR A 82 -16.46 12.00 2.20
C TYR A 82 -15.78 12.71 1.04
N ARG A 83 -14.67 12.14 0.59
CA ARG A 83 -13.87 12.67 -0.51
C ARG A 83 -13.69 11.60 -1.56
N SER A 84 -13.45 12.02 -2.79
CA SER A 84 -13.12 11.11 -3.89
C SER A 84 -12.14 11.78 -4.84
N ALA A 85 -11.38 10.95 -5.55
CA ALA A 85 -10.44 11.42 -6.56
C ALA A 85 -10.18 10.32 -7.56
N HIS A 86 -9.83 10.72 -8.78
CA HIS A 86 -9.32 9.81 -9.80
C HIS A 86 -7.79 9.88 -9.76
N LEU A 87 -7.13 8.75 -9.58
CA LEU A 87 -5.69 8.68 -9.45
C LEU A 87 -5.09 7.93 -10.63
N THR A 88 -3.97 8.45 -11.13
CA THR A 88 -3.16 7.75 -12.12
C THR A 88 -1.77 7.57 -11.55
N SER A 89 -1.15 6.45 -11.82
CA SER A 89 0.17 6.18 -11.28
C SER A 89 1.10 5.54 -12.32
N ARG A 90 2.39 5.69 -12.05
CA ARG A 90 3.46 5.09 -12.84
C ARG A 90 4.49 4.50 -11.89
N PHE A 91 4.88 3.27 -12.16
CA PHE A 91 5.87 2.56 -11.34
C PHE A 91 7.26 2.72 -11.90
N SER A 92 8.24 2.78 -11.01
CA SER A 92 9.66 2.76 -11.37
C SER A 92 10.43 1.92 -10.36
N LEU A 93 11.40 1.16 -10.88
CA LEU A 93 12.28 0.37 -10.02
C LEU A 93 13.32 1.30 -9.41
N SER A 94 13.34 1.37 -8.08
CA SER A 94 14.27 2.21 -7.34
C SER A 94 15.59 1.51 -7.05
N GLY A 95 15.56 0.18 -6.90
CA GLY A 95 16.74 -0.60 -6.59
C GLY A 95 16.40 -1.88 -5.87
N THR A 96 17.38 -2.44 -5.17
CA THR A 96 17.20 -3.63 -4.35
C THR A 96 17.71 -3.36 -2.95
N GLU A 97 17.06 -3.95 -1.94
CA GLU A 97 17.46 -3.84 -0.55
C GLU A 97 17.27 -5.18 0.13
N ASN A 98 18.10 -5.43 1.14
CA ASN A 98 17.89 -6.56 2.03
C ASN A 98 17.09 -6.07 3.23
N LEU A 99 15.97 -6.74 3.51
CA LEU A 99 15.17 -6.49 4.70
C LEU A 99 15.39 -7.64 5.69
N THR A 100 15.59 -7.29 6.95
CA THR A 100 15.61 -8.29 8.02
C THR A 100 14.29 -8.22 8.76
N LEU A 101 13.47 -9.26 8.61
CA LEU A 101 12.14 -9.35 9.20
C LEU A 101 12.07 -10.61 10.05
N ALA A 102 11.76 -10.46 11.34
CA ALA A 102 11.66 -11.57 12.28
C ALA A 102 12.87 -12.52 12.22
N GLY A 103 14.07 -11.96 12.12
CA GLY A 103 15.31 -12.72 12.08
C GLY A 103 15.68 -13.29 10.71
N ASN A 104 14.85 -13.12 9.70
CA ASN A 104 15.12 -13.59 8.34
C ASN A 104 15.49 -12.43 7.43
N THR A 105 16.50 -12.62 6.59
CA THR A 105 16.91 -11.61 5.62
C THR A 105 16.27 -11.94 4.27
N LEU A 106 15.56 -10.96 3.71
CA LEU A 106 14.90 -11.05 2.42
C LEU A 106 15.55 -10.08 1.46
N ARG A 107 15.84 -10.54 0.25
CA ARG A 107 16.25 -9.63 -0.82
C ARG A 107 15.00 -9.12 -1.50
N CYS A 108 14.82 -7.80 -1.51
CA CYS A 108 13.63 -7.18 -2.07
C CYS A 108 13.99 -6.23 -3.20
N GLN A 109 13.11 -6.19 -4.20
CA GLN A 109 13.08 -5.08 -5.15
C GLN A 109 12.29 -3.94 -4.51
N VAL A 110 12.80 -2.73 -4.65
CA VAL A 110 12.13 -1.53 -4.13
C VAL A 110 11.52 -0.79 -5.32
N TRP A 111 10.20 -0.72 -5.34
CA TRP A 111 9.45 -0.06 -6.39
C TRP A 111 8.79 1.20 -5.85
N GLN A 112 8.87 2.28 -6.62
CA GLN A 112 8.14 3.50 -6.32
C GLN A 112 6.98 3.64 -7.30
N GLU A 113 5.85 4.02 -6.75
CA GLU A 113 4.66 4.37 -7.52
C GLU A 113 4.46 5.88 -7.38
N THR A 114 4.64 6.62 -8.46
CA THR A 114 4.35 8.04 -8.50
C THR A 114 2.87 8.21 -8.82
N VAL A 115 2.13 8.85 -7.94
CA VAL A 115 0.68 8.99 -8.04
C VAL A 115 0.34 10.45 -8.29
N GLN A 116 -0.58 10.68 -9.22
CA GLN A 116 -1.12 12.00 -9.55
C GLN A 116 -2.63 11.96 -9.36
N ALA A 117 -3.18 12.93 -8.65
CA ALA A 117 -4.62 13.08 -8.50
C ALA A 117 -5.12 14.03 -9.59
N ASP A 118 -6.06 13.57 -10.41
CA ASP A 118 -6.65 14.37 -11.49
C ASP A 118 -7.48 15.51 -10.90
N GLY A 119 -7.32 16.69 -11.48
CA GLY A 119 -8.05 17.87 -11.04
C GLY A 119 -7.55 18.47 -9.74
N LEU A 120 -6.60 17.82 -9.07
CA LEU A 120 -5.95 18.33 -7.88
C LEU A 120 -4.46 18.44 -8.19
N ASP A 121 -3.84 19.53 -7.75
CA ASP A 121 -2.40 19.71 -7.95
C ASP A 121 -1.66 18.97 -6.85
N ARG A 122 -1.81 17.63 -6.84
CA ARG A 122 -1.21 16.76 -5.84
C ARG A 122 -0.52 15.59 -6.50
N ARG A 123 0.72 15.36 -6.06
CA ARG A 123 1.54 14.24 -6.48
C ARG A 123 2.29 13.70 -5.27
N TRP A 124 2.38 12.38 -5.17
CA TRP A 124 3.13 11.74 -4.09
C TRP A 124 3.68 10.41 -4.56
N HIS A 125 4.45 9.75 -3.69
CA HIS A 125 5.01 8.44 -3.97
C HIS A 125 4.51 7.43 -2.94
N ASN A 126 4.20 6.24 -3.43
CA ASN A 126 4.07 5.06 -2.59
C ASN A 126 5.30 4.19 -2.87
N THR A 127 5.79 3.49 -1.85
CA THR A 127 6.97 2.64 -1.98
C THR A 127 6.61 1.22 -1.55
N PHE A 128 7.04 0.23 -2.34
CA PHE A 128 6.78 -1.17 -2.09
C PHE A 128 8.07 -1.95 -2.10
N TRP A 129 8.29 -2.77 -1.06
CA TRP A 129 9.40 -3.70 -0.99
C TRP A 129 8.86 -5.08 -1.31
N ILE A 130 9.25 -5.60 -2.47
CA ILE A 130 8.72 -6.85 -3.03
C ILE A 130 9.79 -7.92 -2.92
N ASP A 131 9.48 -9.02 -2.21
CA ASP A 131 10.38 -10.13 -2.05
C ASP A 131 10.70 -10.73 -3.43
N SER A 132 11.99 -10.74 -3.79
CA SER A 132 12.43 -11.21 -5.08
C SER A 132 12.16 -12.71 -5.29
N ALA A 133 12.05 -13.49 -4.22
CA ALA A 133 11.83 -14.93 -4.29
C ALA A 133 10.35 -15.27 -4.48
N THR A 134 9.45 -14.55 -3.83
CA THR A 134 8.02 -14.89 -3.81
C THR A 134 7.14 -13.95 -4.58
N GLY A 135 7.61 -12.74 -4.86
CA GLY A 135 6.79 -11.69 -5.48
C GLY A 135 5.82 -11.02 -4.51
N GLN A 136 5.86 -11.35 -3.22
CA GLN A 136 4.98 -10.73 -2.24
C GLN A 136 5.51 -9.38 -1.80
N VAL A 137 4.59 -8.42 -1.57
CA VAL A 137 4.91 -7.15 -0.92
C VAL A 137 5.11 -7.45 0.56
N ARG A 138 6.33 -7.22 1.06
CA ARG A 138 6.67 -7.49 2.46
C ARG A 138 6.71 -6.23 3.31
N GLN A 139 6.87 -5.08 2.68
CA GLN A 139 6.86 -3.79 3.36
C GLN A 139 6.35 -2.75 2.39
N SER A 140 5.65 -1.75 2.89
CA SER A 140 5.19 -0.65 2.05
C SER A 140 5.03 0.63 2.85
N GLU A 141 5.12 1.75 2.13
CA GLU A 141 4.73 3.06 2.62
C GLU A 141 3.74 3.61 1.61
N GLN A 142 2.50 3.76 2.02
CA GLN A 142 1.41 4.17 1.14
C GLN A 142 0.65 5.35 1.74
N MET A 143 0.27 6.29 0.87
CA MET A 143 -0.58 7.38 1.28
C MET A 143 -2.04 6.99 1.10
N LEU A 144 -2.84 7.27 2.10
CA LEU A 144 -4.28 7.04 2.06
C LEU A 144 -4.96 8.19 1.31
N GLY A 145 -5.98 7.88 0.53
CA GLY A 145 -6.76 8.88 -0.19
C GLY A 145 -5.96 9.57 -1.27
N ALA A 146 -6.00 10.89 -1.27
CA ALA A 146 -5.24 11.72 -2.21
C ALA A 146 -4.00 12.31 -1.52
N GLY A 147 -3.20 11.45 -0.93
CA GLY A 147 -1.96 11.87 -0.28
C GLY A 147 -2.16 12.51 1.08
N VAL A 148 -3.21 12.12 1.80
CA VAL A 148 -3.60 12.82 3.04
C VAL A 148 -3.07 12.18 4.31
N PHE A 149 -2.71 10.90 4.29
CA PHE A 149 -2.31 10.21 5.52
C PHE A 149 -1.36 9.06 5.19
N PRO A 150 -0.09 9.14 5.63
CA PRO A 150 0.87 8.07 5.33
C PRO A 150 0.70 6.87 6.24
N LEU A 151 0.78 5.68 5.66
CA LEU A 151 0.78 4.42 6.39
C LEU A 151 2.01 3.63 6.00
N ALA A 152 2.73 3.14 7.00
CA ALA A 152 3.85 2.23 6.79
C ALA A 152 3.47 0.86 7.35
N MET A 153 3.60 -0.16 6.52
CA MET A 153 3.21 -1.52 6.88
C MET A 153 4.35 -2.49 6.64
N THR A 154 4.54 -3.41 7.58
CA THR A 154 5.55 -4.44 7.46
C THR A 154 4.90 -5.80 7.76
N MET A 155 5.07 -6.74 6.84
CA MET A 155 4.61 -8.11 7.01
C MET A 155 5.75 -8.94 7.58
N LEU A 156 5.69 -9.25 8.87
CA LEU A 156 6.74 -10.01 9.57
C LEU A 156 6.80 -11.46 9.13
N LYS A 157 5.64 -12.04 8.75
CA LYS A 157 5.54 -13.39 8.22
C LYS A 157 4.93 -13.33 6.82
N PRO A 158 5.34 -14.24 5.91
CA PRO A 158 4.72 -14.25 4.58
C PRO A 158 3.24 -14.60 4.69
N ALA A 159 2.45 -14.07 3.77
CA ALA A 159 1.06 -14.46 3.66
C ALA A 159 0.96 -15.93 3.25
N PRO A 160 0.00 -16.68 3.79
CA PRO A 160 -0.20 -18.08 3.41
C PRO A 160 -0.61 -18.24 1.95
#